data_8eeb6eb45a5a206fee0cc25c9a65c2c0
#
_entry.id   8eeb6eb45a5a206fee0cc25c9a65c2c0
#
_cell.length_a   1.000
_cell.length_b   1.000
_cell.length_c   1.000
_cell.angle_alpha   90.00
_cell.angle_beta   90.00
_cell.angle_gamma   90.00
#
_symmetry.space_group_name_H-M   'P 1'
#
loop_
_entity.id
_entity.type
_entity.pdbx_description
1 polymer ?
#
loop_
_entity_poly.entity_id
_entity_poly.type
_entity_poly.pdbx_seq_one_letter_code
_entity_poly.pdbx_strand_id
1 'polypeptide(L)'
;MDNFTFQGPLGPIECLVEPNRSERNAVLVMAHGFRGSRESGGRAAGIAYQCAAHCSVVRFNFTGTRILSLQVAELRAVIAAARERQPGCAVYLLGRSLGGAASIVTASLEPELKRLILWATPNNLRETFRHVMTDEYYERLDAGETLEFDDERGHCVLTPDFLTDFDQYDLSGILGSWQGCPVLLLHCKGDDTVLVKQALRNKELLGGKAKLCLWDGGDHSFTDYSEQAGAVIANWLAE
;
A
#
# COMPACT_ATOMS: atom_id res chain seq x y z
N MET A 1 10.33 -12.91 14.81
CA MET A 1 9.10 -13.48 14.15
C MET A 1 9.55 -14.25 12.93
N ASP A 2 9.01 -15.45 12.69
CA ASP A 2 9.28 -16.28 11.51
C ASP A 2 8.17 -16.16 10.49
N ASN A 3 8.38 -16.69 9.26
CA ASN A 3 7.33 -16.82 8.25
C ASN A 3 6.12 -17.57 8.81
N PHE A 4 4.93 -17.15 8.43
CA PHE A 4 3.72 -17.76 8.94
C PHE A 4 2.58 -17.74 7.92
N THR A 5 1.63 -18.63 8.11
CA THR A 5 0.35 -18.65 7.39
C THR A 5 -0.78 -18.62 8.40
N PHE A 6 -1.85 -17.94 8.07
CA PHE A 6 -3.07 -17.91 8.88
C PHE A 6 -4.32 -17.84 7.99
N GLN A 7 -5.48 -18.17 8.56
CA GLN A 7 -6.75 -18.06 7.84
C GLN A 7 -7.22 -16.62 7.85
N GLY A 8 -7.10 -15.96 6.70
CA GLY A 8 -7.66 -14.64 6.47
C GLY A 8 -9.13 -14.66 6.06
N PRO A 9 -9.75 -13.49 5.84
CA PRO A 9 -11.19 -13.39 5.53
C PRO A 9 -11.59 -14.05 4.20
N LEU A 10 -10.69 -14.13 3.23
CA LEU A 10 -10.96 -14.70 1.90
C LEU A 10 -10.21 -16.02 1.64
N GLY A 11 -9.43 -16.50 2.58
CA GLY A 11 -8.62 -17.70 2.44
C GLY A 11 -7.31 -17.63 3.20
N PRO A 12 -6.43 -18.64 3.06
CA PRO A 12 -5.14 -18.61 3.72
C PRO A 12 -4.24 -17.50 3.17
N ILE A 13 -3.62 -16.77 4.09
CA ILE A 13 -2.64 -15.71 3.77
C ILE A 13 -1.28 -16.16 4.27
N GLU A 14 -0.33 -16.28 3.34
CA GLU A 14 1.07 -16.56 3.63
C GLU A 14 1.85 -15.23 3.79
N CYS A 15 2.50 -15.08 4.93
CA CYS A 15 3.33 -13.93 5.27
C CYS A 15 4.81 -14.32 5.30
N LEU A 16 5.61 -13.62 4.50
CA LEU A 16 7.07 -13.67 4.58
C LEU A 16 7.56 -12.62 5.58
N VAL A 17 8.47 -13.00 6.42
CA VAL A 17 9.01 -12.12 7.46
C VAL A 17 10.50 -11.89 7.25
N GLU A 18 10.88 -10.61 7.09
CA GLU A 18 12.26 -10.20 7.26
C GLU A 18 12.49 -9.93 8.75
N PRO A 19 13.36 -10.72 9.44
CA PRO A 19 13.48 -10.62 10.88
C PRO A 19 14.13 -9.30 11.31
N ASN A 20 13.65 -8.74 12.40
CA ASN A 20 14.22 -7.55 13.02
C ASN A 20 15.68 -7.76 13.41
N ARG A 21 16.55 -6.82 13.05
CA ARG A 21 17.97 -6.79 13.42
C ARG A 21 18.28 -5.77 14.53
N SER A 22 17.25 -5.26 15.19
CA SER A 22 17.36 -4.35 16.32
C SER A 22 16.61 -4.91 17.55
N GLU A 23 16.74 -4.25 18.68
CA GLU A 23 16.01 -4.60 19.91
C GLU A 23 14.61 -3.95 19.98
N ARG A 24 14.21 -3.14 18.97
CA ARG A 24 12.91 -2.48 18.97
C ARG A 24 11.78 -3.50 18.81
N ASN A 25 10.80 -3.45 19.68
CA ASN A 25 9.59 -4.27 19.52
C ASN A 25 8.62 -3.58 18.54
N ALA A 26 8.90 -3.72 17.25
CA ALA A 26 8.13 -3.10 16.18
C ALA A 26 7.98 -4.03 14.97
N VAL A 27 6.89 -3.86 14.22
CA VAL A 27 6.60 -4.58 12.97
C VAL A 27 6.12 -3.62 11.91
N LEU A 28 6.65 -3.74 10.70
CA LEU A 28 6.17 -3.06 9.48
C LEU A 28 5.40 -4.07 8.63
N VAL A 29 4.13 -3.79 8.34
CA VAL A 29 3.35 -4.56 7.38
C VAL A 29 3.37 -3.84 6.03
N MET A 30 3.66 -4.58 4.94
CA MET A 30 3.77 -4.03 3.59
C MET A 30 2.67 -4.57 2.68
N ALA A 31 1.82 -3.69 2.15
CA ALA A 31 0.74 -3.97 1.23
C ALA A 31 1.10 -3.58 -0.21
N HIS A 32 1.03 -4.53 -1.15
CA HIS A 32 1.31 -4.30 -2.57
C HIS A 32 0.13 -3.65 -3.31
N GLY A 33 0.38 -3.10 -4.50
CA GLY A 33 -0.62 -2.45 -5.34
C GLY A 33 -1.40 -3.41 -6.25
N PHE A 34 -2.19 -2.81 -7.14
CA PHE A 34 -3.00 -3.51 -8.13
C PHE A 34 -2.16 -4.47 -8.98
N ARG A 35 -2.58 -5.75 -9.03
CA ARG A 35 -1.86 -6.84 -9.72
C ARG A 35 -0.37 -6.94 -9.34
N GLY A 36 -0.01 -6.41 -8.17
CA GLY A 36 1.33 -6.53 -7.62
C GLY A 36 1.52 -7.83 -6.84
N SER A 37 2.67 -7.91 -6.18
CA SER A 37 3.01 -9.00 -5.28
C SER A 37 3.86 -8.51 -4.11
N ARG A 38 3.98 -9.33 -3.09
CA ARG A 38 4.86 -9.12 -1.94
C ARG A 38 6.34 -8.94 -2.32
N GLU A 39 6.74 -9.32 -3.53
CA GLU A 39 8.11 -9.15 -4.03
C GLU A 39 8.29 -7.86 -4.82
N SER A 40 7.26 -7.39 -5.54
CA SER A 40 7.32 -6.18 -6.40
C SER A 40 8.58 -6.16 -7.30
N GLY A 41 8.89 -7.30 -7.95
CA GLY A 41 10.10 -7.44 -8.75
C GLY A 41 11.40 -7.30 -7.94
N GLY A 42 11.41 -7.75 -6.68
CA GLY A 42 12.56 -7.66 -5.77
C GLY A 42 12.65 -6.35 -4.97
N ARG A 43 11.97 -5.28 -5.42
CA ARG A 43 12.03 -3.96 -4.73
C ARG A 43 11.45 -4.00 -3.32
N ALA A 44 10.33 -4.67 -3.11
CA ALA A 44 9.74 -4.82 -1.79
C ALA A 44 10.66 -5.61 -0.85
N ALA A 45 11.34 -6.63 -1.34
CA ALA A 45 12.33 -7.38 -0.57
C ALA A 45 13.53 -6.52 -0.18
N GLY A 46 14.06 -5.70 -1.11
CA GLY A 46 15.15 -4.77 -0.83
C GLY A 46 14.78 -3.72 0.23
N ILE A 47 13.58 -3.14 0.14
CA ILE A 47 13.07 -2.19 1.15
C ILE A 47 12.89 -2.90 2.51
N ALA A 48 12.29 -4.10 2.51
CA ALA A 48 12.12 -4.90 3.73
C ALA A 48 13.45 -5.18 4.42
N TYR A 49 14.46 -5.57 3.65
CA TYR A 49 15.81 -5.79 4.17
C TYR A 49 16.39 -4.54 4.84
N GLN A 50 16.23 -3.35 4.25
CA GLN A 50 16.71 -2.10 4.85
C GLN A 50 15.92 -1.77 6.14
N CYS A 51 14.59 -1.87 6.10
CA CYS A 51 13.71 -1.59 7.24
C CYS A 51 13.93 -2.56 8.42
N ALA A 52 14.40 -3.78 8.14
CA ALA A 52 14.68 -4.78 9.16
C ALA A 52 15.84 -4.37 10.11
N ALA A 53 16.56 -3.30 9.82
CA ALA A 53 17.44 -2.64 10.77
C ALA A 53 16.70 -2.03 11.98
N HIS A 54 15.36 -1.86 11.91
CA HIS A 54 14.58 -1.14 12.93
C HIS A 54 13.32 -1.87 13.39
N CYS A 55 12.82 -2.86 12.65
CA CYS A 55 11.58 -3.59 12.94
C CYS A 55 11.55 -4.93 12.20
N SER A 56 10.70 -5.87 12.63
CA SER A 56 10.33 -7.00 11.77
C SER A 56 9.54 -6.49 10.57
N VAL A 57 9.71 -7.07 9.38
CA VAL A 57 8.92 -6.64 8.21
C VAL A 57 8.11 -7.82 7.69
N VAL A 58 6.80 -7.65 7.62
CA VAL A 58 5.85 -8.64 7.11
C VAL A 58 5.41 -8.24 5.71
N ARG A 59 5.67 -9.13 4.74
CA ARG A 59 5.21 -9.01 3.35
C ARG A 59 4.26 -10.15 3.02
N PHE A 60 3.15 -9.86 2.37
CA PHE A 60 2.14 -10.85 2.02
C PHE A 60 1.55 -10.57 0.64
N ASN A 61 0.86 -11.53 0.05
CA ASN A 61 0.01 -11.30 -1.11
C ASN A 61 -1.46 -11.24 -0.64
N PHE A 62 -2.20 -10.26 -1.17
CA PHE A 62 -3.66 -10.34 -1.13
C PHE A 62 -4.13 -11.61 -1.83
N THR A 63 -5.25 -12.21 -1.39
CA THR A 63 -5.74 -13.50 -1.90
C THR A 63 -6.35 -13.42 -3.32
N GLY A 64 -5.92 -12.45 -4.10
CA GLY A 64 -6.35 -12.24 -5.49
C GLY A 64 -7.52 -11.28 -5.65
N THR A 65 -8.11 -10.81 -4.54
CA THR A 65 -9.13 -9.75 -4.62
C THR A 65 -8.54 -8.44 -5.12
N ARG A 66 -9.33 -7.76 -5.95
CA ARG A 66 -9.04 -6.39 -6.42
C ARG A 66 -9.99 -5.36 -5.81
N ILE A 67 -10.95 -5.84 -5.04
CA ILE A 67 -11.95 -5.03 -4.33
C ILE A 67 -11.29 -4.37 -3.11
N LEU A 68 -11.38 -3.06 -3.00
CA LEU A 68 -10.66 -2.29 -1.98
C LEU A 68 -11.12 -2.65 -0.57
N SER A 69 -12.41 -2.77 -0.33
CA SER A 69 -12.98 -3.16 0.98
C SER A 69 -12.47 -4.53 1.45
N LEU A 70 -12.34 -5.48 0.52
CA LEU A 70 -11.80 -6.80 0.82
C LEU A 70 -10.29 -6.74 1.11
N GLN A 71 -9.54 -5.92 0.38
CA GLN A 71 -8.12 -5.68 0.68
C GLN A 71 -7.92 -5.01 2.04
N VAL A 72 -8.80 -4.08 2.42
CA VAL A 72 -8.79 -3.48 3.77
C VAL A 72 -9.03 -4.56 4.84
N ALA A 73 -10.01 -5.46 4.63
CA ALA A 73 -10.29 -6.55 5.55
C ALA A 73 -9.09 -7.50 5.70
N GLU A 74 -8.46 -7.90 4.59
CA GLU A 74 -7.26 -8.75 4.62
C GLU A 74 -6.08 -8.06 5.30
N LEU A 75 -5.85 -6.77 5.01
CA LEU A 75 -4.75 -6.00 5.60
C LEU A 75 -4.91 -5.88 7.12
N ARG A 76 -6.13 -5.62 7.60
CA ARG A 76 -6.43 -5.62 9.04
C ARG A 76 -6.21 -7.00 9.68
N ALA A 77 -6.56 -8.08 8.99
CA ALA A 77 -6.30 -9.43 9.47
C ALA A 77 -4.80 -9.74 9.56
N VAL A 78 -3.98 -9.28 8.58
CA VAL A 78 -2.51 -9.40 8.64
C VAL A 78 -1.93 -8.62 9.81
N ILE A 79 -2.41 -7.39 10.07
CA ILE A 79 -1.99 -6.58 11.22
C ILE A 79 -2.32 -7.30 12.54
N ALA A 80 -3.53 -7.86 12.66
CA ALA A 80 -3.93 -8.61 13.85
C ALA A 80 -3.03 -9.85 14.05
N ALA A 81 -2.80 -10.63 12.99
CA ALA A 81 -1.93 -11.79 13.02
C ALA A 81 -0.46 -11.45 13.37
N ALA A 82 0.04 -10.29 12.94
CA ALA A 82 1.37 -9.80 13.31
C ALA A 82 1.44 -9.42 14.80
N ARG A 83 0.40 -8.73 15.32
CA ARG A 83 0.29 -8.40 16.75
C ARG A 83 0.24 -9.63 17.67
N GLU A 84 -0.47 -10.68 17.25
CA GLU A 84 -0.53 -11.95 18.00
C GLU A 84 0.85 -12.62 18.10
N ARG A 85 1.65 -12.54 17.02
CA ARG A 85 2.98 -13.16 16.95
C ARG A 85 4.08 -12.33 17.59
N GLN A 86 3.87 -11.03 17.70
CA GLN A 86 4.80 -10.10 18.35
C GLN A 86 4.01 -9.20 19.32
N PRO A 87 3.61 -9.71 20.49
CA PRO A 87 2.78 -8.98 21.44
C PRO A 87 3.42 -7.66 21.89
N GLY A 88 2.59 -6.62 22.01
CA GLY A 88 3.02 -5.28 22.45
C GLY A 88 3.89 -4.53 21.43
N CYS A 89 4.03 -5.02 20.18
CA CYS A 89 4.81 -4.35 19.16
C CYS A 89 4.16 -3.03 18.70
N ALA A 90 5.00 -2.05 18.37
CA ALA A 90 4.58 -0.91 17.58
C ALA A 90 4.31 -1.36 16.15
N VAL A 91 3.14 -1.06 15.59
CA VAL A 91 2.78 -1.43 14.22
C VAL A 91 2.95 -0.23 13.30
N TYR A 92 3.70 -0.45 12.23
CA TYR A 92 3.90 0.46 11.10
C TYR A 92 3.24 -0.14 9.86
N LEU A 93 2.75 0.69 8.96
CA LEU A 93 2.08 0.25 7.75
C LEU A 93 2.70 0.94 6.53
N LEU A 94 3.03 0.17 5.50
CA LEU A 94 3.45 0.65 4.20
C LEU A 94 2.50 0.14 3.13
N GLY A 95 1.94 1.04 2.35
CA GLY A 95 1.13 0.69 1.19
C GLY A 95 1.65 1.31 -0.09
N ARG A 96 1.70 0.49 -1.15
CA ARG A 96 2.07 0.94 -2.49
C ARG A 96 0.86 1.02 -3.40
N SER A 97 0.69 2.16 -4.12
CA SER A 97 -0.36 2.33 -5.13
C SER A 97 -1.76 2.01 -4.56
N LEU A 98 -2.53 1.09 -5.14
CA LEU A 98 -3.82 0.65 -4.59
C LEU A 98 -3.69 0.11 -3.15
N GLY A 99 -2.60 -0.61 -2.83
CA GLY A 99 -2.30 -1.02 -1.45
C GLY A 99 -2.08 0.18 -0.52
N GLY A 100 -1.65 1.33 -1.07
CA GLY A 100 -1.60 2.60 -0.33
C GLY A 100 -2.99 3.14 0.00
N ALA A 101 -3.94 3.06 -0.93
CA ALA A 101 -5.34 3.41 -0.67
C ALA A 101 -5.95 2.49 0.41
N ALA A 102 -5.74 1.17 0.30
CA ALA A 102 -6.13 0.23 1.35
C ALA A 102 -5.50 0.57 2.70
N SER A 103 -4.23 1.03 2.70
CA SER A 103 -3.51 1.42 3.90
C SER A 103 -4.04 2.72 4.52
N ILE A 104 -4.48 3.70 3.72
CA ILE A 104 -5.14 4.93 4.22
C ILE A 104 -6.42 4.55 4.97
N VAL A 105 -7.29 3.75 4.33
CA VAL A 105 -8.54 3.30 4.94
C VAL A 105 -8.26 2.47 6.19
N THR A 106 -7.35 1.49 6.10
CA THR A 106 -6.98 0.67 7.26
C THR A 106 -6.47 1.54 8.41
N ALA A 107 -5.59 2.48 8.16
CA ALA A 107 -5.00 3.32 9.20
C ALA A 107 -6.03 4.27 9.85
N SER A 108 -7.09 4.66 9.14
CA SER A 108 -8.19 5.43 9.74
C SER A 108 -9.05 4.60 10.70
N LEU A 109 -9.04 3.27 10.54
CA LEU A 109 -9.75 2.30 11.39
C LEU A 109 -8.88 1.70 12.50
N GLU A 110 -7.56 1.91 12.45
CA GLU A 110 -6.56 1.35 13.37
C GLU A 110 -5.80 2.48 14.10
N PRO A 111 -6.40 3.16 15.09
CA PRO A 111 -5.82 4.36 15.72
C PRO A 111 -4.50 4.08 16.46
N GLU A 112 -4.19 2.83 16.74
CA GLU A 112 -2.95 2.41 17.41
C GLU A 112 -1.75 2.28 16.47
N LEU A 113 -1.95 2.42 15.15
CA LEU A 113 -0.83 2.48 14.22
C LEU A 113 0.11 3.65 14.56
N LYS A 114 1.41 3.41 14.50
CA LYS A 114 2.41 4.40 14.91
C LYS A 114 3.00 5.16 13.73
N ARG A 115 2.97 4.59 12.53
CA ARG A 115 3.52 5.21 11.31
C ARG A 115 2.78 4.67 10.08
N LEU A 116 2.56 5.55 9.09
CA LEU A 116 2.00 5.20 7.79
C LEU A 116 2.94 5.67 6.68
N ILE A 117 3.31 4.77 5.78
CA ILE A 117 4.12 5.06 4.59
C ILE A 117 3.27 4.84 3.34
N LEU A 118 3.16 5.86 2.51
CA LEU A 118 2.40 5.86 1.27
C LEU A 118 3.34 5.99 0.08
N TRP A 119 3.57 4.89 -0.61
CA TRP A 119 4.47 4.79 -1.76
C TRP A 119 3.68 4.83 -3.06
N ALA A 120 3.87 5.86 -3.86
CA ALA A 120 3.16 6.08 -5.13
C ALA A 120 1.64 5.90 -5.00
N THR A 121 1.05 6.49 -3.95
CA THR A 121 -0.33 6.23 -3.54
C THR A 121 -1.28 7.25 -4.12
N PRO A 122 -2.37 6.82 -4.79
CA PRO A 122 -3.39 7.72 -5.31
C PRO A 122 -4.20 8.38 -4.18
N ASN A 123 -4.72 9.58 -4.48
CA ASN A 123 -5.73 10.27 -3.70
C ASN A 123 -7.15 9.98 -4.21
N ASN A 124 -7.28 9.87 -5.54
CA ASN A 124 -8.54 9.60 -6.23
C ASN A 124 -8.41 8.34 -7.09
N LEU A 125 -9.05 7.26 -6.67
CA LEU A 125 -8.98 5.96 -7.35
C LEU A 125 -9.70 5.97 -8.69
N ARG A 126 -10.89 6.58 -8.78
CA ARG A 126 -11.64 6.68 -10.04
C ARG A 126 -10.82 7.41 -11.11
N GLU A 127 -10.24 8.57 -10.75
CA GLU A 127 -9.38 9.34 -11.65
C GLU A 127 -8.13 8.53 -12.07
N THR A 128 -7.49 7.85 -11.11
CA THR A 128 -6.29 7.04 -11.38
C THR A 128 -6.60 5.90 -12.34
N PHE A 129 -7.66 5.14 -12.09
CA PHE A 129 -7.98 4.00 -12.95
C PHE A 129 -8.56 4.42 -14.31
N ARG A 130 -9.25 5.55 -14.40
CA ARG A 130 -9.61 6.14 -15.70
C ARG A 130 -8.39 6.58 -16.50
N HIS A 131 -7.32 7.02 -15.83
CA HIS A 131 -6.06 7.40 -16.47
C HIS A 131 -5.25 6.20 -16.99
N VAL A 132 -5.22 5.08 -16.24
CA VAL A 132 -4.37 3.92 -16.57
C VAL A 132 -5.07 2.88 -17.45
N MET A 133 -6.39 2.87 -17.50
CA MET A 133 -7.17 2.00 -18.38
C MET A 133 -7.42 2.72 -19.72
N THR A 134 -7.67 1.97 -20.78
CA THR A 134 -8.24 2.58 -21.99
C THR A 134 -9.66 3.10 -21.69
N ASP A 135 -10.08 4.16 -22.38
CA ASP A 135 -11.44 4.69 -22.22
C ASP A 135 -12.49 3.59 -22.43
N GLU A 136 -12.30 2.74 -23.45
CA GLU A 136 -13.19 1.61 -23.74
C GLU A 136 -13.32 0.67 -22.53
N TYR A 137 -12.22 0.24 -21.93
CA TYR A 137 -12.25 -0.69 -20.80
C TYR A 137 -12.85 -0.04 -19.55
N TYR A 138 -12.51 1.21 -19.29
CA TYR A 138 -13.08 1.92 -18.16
C TYR A 138 -14.61 2.09 -18.30
N GLU A 139 -15.10 2.51 -19.47
CA GLU A 139 -16.52 2.75 -19.72
C GLU A 139 -17.34 1.45 -19.69
N ARG A 140 -16.82 0.36 -20.22
CA ARG A 140 -17.47 -0.95 -20.15
C ARG A 140 -17.60 -1.43 -18.70
N LEU A 141 -16.53 -1.30 -17.91
CA LEU A 141 -16.53 -1.69 -16.51
C LEU A 141 -17.48 -0.80 -15.68
N ASP A 142 -17.49 0.50 -15.94
CA ASP A 142 -18.39 1.48 -15.27
C ASP A 142 -19.86 1.30 -15.70
N ALA A 143 -20.10 0.80 -16.90
CA ALA A 143 -21.44 0.40 -17.39
C ALA A 143 -21.93 -0.94 -16.81
N GLY A 144 -21.15 -1.63 -16.02
CA GLY A 144 -21.54 -2.87 -15.35
C GLY A 144 -21.09 -4.14 -16.06
N GLU A 145 -20.19 -4.04 -17.06
CA GLU A 145 -19.63 -5.23 -17.71
C GLU A 145 -18.46 -5.81 -16.90
N THR A 146 -18.30 -7.12 -16.96
CA THR A 146 -17.07 -7.78 -16.48
C THR A 146 -16.04 -7.75 -17.60
N LEU A 147 -14.82 -7.34 -17.25
CA LEU A 147 -13.66 -7.38 -18.14
C LEU A 147 -12.80 -8.60 -17.84
N GLU A 148 -12.42 -9.30 -18.91
CA GLU A 148 -11.51 -10.43 -18.83
C GLU A 148 -10.43 -10.26 -19.89
N PHE A 149 -9.16 -10.33 -19.48
CA PHE A 149 -8.02 -10.14 -20.38
C PHE A 149 -6.77 -10.84 -19.84
N ASP A 150 -5.88 -11.15 -20.76
CA ASP A 150 -4.54 -11.68 -20.50
C ASP A 150 -3.47 -10.66 -20.89
N ASP A 151 -2.47 -10.48 -20.06
CA ASP A 151 -1.28 -9.69 -20.34
C ASP A 151 -0.02 -10.35 -19.75
N GLU A 152 1.11 -9.65 -19.77
CA GLU A 152 2.39 -10.11 -19.21
C GLU A 152 2.33 -10.48 -17.71
N ARG A 153 1.33 -9.98 -16.98
CA ARG A 153 1.07 -10.27 -15.56
C ARG A 153 0.08 -11.43 -15.38
N GLY A 154 -0.32 -12.09 -16.48
CA GLY A 154 -1.24 -13.21 -16.52
C GLY A 154 -2.72 -12.79 -16.61
N HIS A 155 -3.59 -13.77 -16.36
CA HIS A 155 -5.02 -13.61 -16.46
C HIS A 155 -5.59 -12.61 -15.45
N CYS A 156 -6.53 -11.78 -15.88
CA CYS A 156 -7.19 -10.79 -15.05
C CYS A 156 -8.69 -10.72 -15.35
N VAL A 157 -9.48 -10.81 -14.29
CA VAL A 157 -10.91 -10.55 -14.32
C VAL A 157 -11.20 -9.34 -13.43
N LEU A 158 -11.90 -8.35 -13.97
CA LEU A 158 -12.41 -7.20 -13.24
C LEU A 158 -13.92 -7.19 -13.33
N THR A 159 -14.58 -7.32 -12.21
CA THR A 159 -16.02 -7.15 -12.10
C THR A 159 -16.37 -5.67 -11.86
N PRO A 160 -17.61 -5.23 -12.13
CA PRO A 160 -18.05 -3.86 -11.86
C PRO A 160 -17.78 -3.39 -10.45
N ASP A 161 -17.80 -4.31 -9.48
CA ASP A 161 -17.49 -4.03 -8.07
C ASP A 161 -16.11 -3.42 -7.87
N PHE A 162 -15.16 -3.66 -8.80
CA PHE A 162 -13.85 -3.05 -8.75
C PHE A 162 -13.91 -1.52 -8.72
N LEU A 163 -14.75 -0.91 -9.55
CA LEU A 163 -14.91 0.54 -9.57
C LEU A 163 -15.91 1.04 -8.53
N THR A 164 -17.05 0.37 -8.38
CA THR A 164 -18.12 0.83 -7.48
C THR A 164 -17.73 0.75 -6.01
N ASP A 165 -16.84 -0.18 -5.64
CA ASP A 165 -16.32 -0.26 -4.28
C ASP A 165 -15.45 0.95 -3.91
N PHE A 166 -14.79 1.60 -4.88
CA PHE A 166 -14.04 2.83 -4.64
C PHE A 166 -14.92 3.98 -4.12
N ASP A 167 -16.19 4.03 -4.54
CA ASP A 167 -17.13 5.08 -4.18
C ASP A 167 -17.53 5.03 -2.70
N GLN A 168 -17.23 3.92 -2.01
CA GLN A 168 -17.44 3.79 -0.58
C GLN A 168 -16.39 4.55 0.25
N TYR A 169 -15.30 5.02 -0.39
CA TYR A 169 -14.14 5.56 0.32
C TYR A 169 -13.74 6.94 -0.21
N ASP A 170 -14.04 7.98 0.55
CA ASP A 170 -13.51 9.33 0.31
C ASP A 170 -12.10 9.45 0.93
N LEU A 171 -11.07 9.06 0.16
CA LEU A 171 -9.67 9.17 0.62
C LEU A 171 -9.28 10.61 0.93
N SER A 172 -9.81 11.58 0.18
CA SER A 172 -9.56 13.01 0.45
C SER A 172 -10.15 13.45 1.79
N GLY A 173 -11.38 13.04 2.09
CA GLY A 173 -12.03 13.32 3.36
C GLY A 173 -11.31 12.65 4.53
N ILE A 174 -10.89 11.38 4.37
CA ILE A 174 -10.10 10.66 5.39
C ILE A 174 -8.79 11.40 5.68
N LEU A 175 -8.03 11.79 4.64
CA LEU A 175 -6.75 12.48 4.82
C LEU A 175 -6.92 13.92 5.32
N GLY A 176 -7.97 14.62 4.88
CA GLY A 176 -8.28 15.99 5.33
C GLY A 176 -8.69 16.07 6.80
N SER A 177 -9.29 15.01 7.32
CA SER A 177 -9.67 14.88 8.74
C SER A 177 -8.66 14.08 9.57
N TRP A 178 -7.44 13.83 9.04
CA TRP A 178 -6.47 12.91 9.63
C TRP A 178 -6.05 13.30 11.06
N GLN A 179 -6.34 12.44 12.01
CA GLN A 179 -5.89 12.54 13.40
C GLN A 179 -4.94 11.39 13.80
N GLY A 180 -4.61 10.52 12.84
CA GLY A 180 -3.77 9.35 13.06
C GLY A 180 -2.27 9.66 13.18
N CYS A 181 -1.48 8.63 13.02
CA CYS A 181 -0.02 8.66 13.13
C CYS A 181 0.65 9.57 12.07
N PRO A 182 1.95 9.92 12.24
CA PRO A 182 2.76 10.56 11.22
C PRO A 182 2.77 9.78 9.91
N VAL A 183 2.81 10.49 8.77
CA VAL A 183 2.75 9.91 7.43
C VAL A 183 4.00 10.28 6.62
N LEU A 184 4.60 9.30 5.97
CA LEU A 184 5.66 9.49 4.97
C LEU A 184 5.09 9.25 3.58
N LEU A 185 5.19 10.24 2.70
CA LEU A 185 4.78 10.15 1.29
C LEU A 185 6.01 10.03 0.41
N LEU A 186 6.03 9.05 -0.49
CA LEU A 186 7.12 8.79 -1.44
C LEU A 186 6.54 8.78 -2.85
N HIS A 187 7.09 9.61 -3.76
CA HIS A 187 6.59 9.68 -5.13
C HIS A 187 7.68 10.09 -6.12
N CYS A 188 7.62 9.55 -7.35
CA CYS A 188 8.42 9.97 -8.48
C CYS A 188 7.64 11.00 -9.33
N LYS A 189 8.28 12.11 -9.72
CA LYS A 189 7.60 13.13 -10.52
C LYS A 189 7.25 12.65 -11.93
N GLY A 190 7.97 11.65 -12.45
CA GLY A 190 7.73 11.01 -13.74
C GLY A 190 6.78 9.81 -13.67
N ASP A 191 6.12 9.55 -12.54
CA ASP A 191 5.10 8.51 -12.41
C ASP A 191 3.91 8.81 -13.35
N ASP A 192 3.76 7.98 -14.38
CA ASP A 192 2.72 8.07 -15.41
C ASP A 192 1.46 7.25 -15.07
N THR A 193 1.50 6.48 -14.01
CA THR A 193 0.39 5.66 -13.52
C THR A 193 -0.41 6.41 -12.44
N VAL A 194 0.28 6.87 -11.40
CA VAL A 194 -0.30 7.74 -10.36
C VAL A 194 0.38 9.10 -10.47
N LEU A 195 -0.28 10.04 -11.11
CA LEU A 195 0.31 11.36 -11.37
C LEU A 195 0.73 12.06 -10.07
N VAL A 196 1.87 12.72 -10.07
CA VAL A 196 2.45 13.40 -8.90
C VAL A 196 1.48 14.37 -8.20
N LYS A 197 0.52 14.95 -8.93
CA LYS A 197 -0.53 15.81 -8.36
C LYS A 197 -1.32 15.12 -7.25
N GLN A 198 -1.46 13.79 -7.29
CA GLN A 198 -2.14 12.99 -6.28
C GLN A 198 -1.34 12.98 -4.95
N ALA A 199 -0.02 12.81 -5.03
CA ALA A 199 0.85 12.89 -3.85
C ALA A 199 0.91 14.32 -3.26
N LEU A 200 0.93 15.34 -4.10
CA LEU A 200 0.86 16.74 -3.68
C LEU A 200 -0.47 17.03 -2.96
N ARG A 201 -1.58 16.48 -3.47
CA ARG A 201 -2.88 16.59 -2.82
C ARG A 201 -2.91 15.86 -1.46
N ASN A 202 -2.34 14.65 -1.39
CA ASN A 202 -2.20 13.93 -0.11
C ASN A 202 -1.40 14.76 0.91
N LYS A 203 -0.30 15.38 0.48
CA LYS A 203 0.53 16.24 1.34
C LYS A 203 -0.23 17.48 1.81
N GLU A 204 -0.97 18.13 0.93
CA GLU A 204 -1.80 19.29 1.26
C GLU A 204 -2.83 18.95 2.35
N LEU A 205 -3.58 17.85 2.16
CA LEU A 205 -4.61 17.40 3.09
C LEU A 205 -4.06 17.01 4.46
N LEU A 206 -2.94 16.33 4.50
CA LEU A 206 -2.27 15.89 5.73
C LEU A 206 -1.52 17.04 6.45
N GLY A 207 -1.18 18.12 5.75
CA GLY A 207 -0.50 19.28 6.31
C GLY A 207 0.82 18.91 7.01
N GLY A 208 0.98 19.40 8.24
CA GLY A 208 2.19 19.17 9.06
C GLY A 208 2.40 17.72 9.51
N LYS A 209 1.39 16.86 9.38
CA LYS A 209 1.48 15.44 9.76
C LYS A 209 2.21 14.57 8.74
N ALA A 210 2.43 15.07 7.53
CA ALA A 210 3.11 14.35 6.48
C ALA A 210 4.48 14.94 6.14
N LYS A 211 5.46 14.06 5.90
CA LYS A 211 6.70 14.35 5.19
C LYS A 211 6.57 13.85 3.77
N LEU A 212 6.88 14.66 2.76
CA LEU A 212 6.84 14.27 1.35
C LEU A 212 8.28 14.22 0.81
N CYS A 213 8.64 13.10 0.20
CA CYS A 213 9.87 12.89 -0.54
C CYS A 213 9.53 12.68 -2.02
N LEU A 214 10.09 13.55 -2.88
CA LEU A 214 9.91 13.48 -4.32
C LEU A 214 11.26 13.22 -4.99
N TRP A 215 11.23 12.36 -6.02
CA TRP A 215 12.36 12.16 -6.92
C TRP A 215 12.06 12.78 -8.28
N ASP A 216 13.05 13.45 -8.86
CA ASP A 216 12.94 14.02 -10.21
C ASP A 216 12.99 12.89 -11.25
N GLY A 217 12.02 12.85 -12.19
CA GLY A 217 11.83 11.73 -13.10
C GLY A 217 11.32 10.48 -12.38
N GLY A 218 11.82 9.31 -12.78
CA GLY A 218 11.42 8.01 -12.25
C GLY A 218 10.04 7.56 -12.71
N ASP A 219 9.72 6.32 -12.40
CA ASP A 219 8.47 5.66 -12.79
C ASP A 219 7.63 5.24 -11.57
N HIS A 220 6.42 4.73 -11.83
CA HIS A 220 5.52 4.21 -10.80
C HIS A 220 6.14 3.08 -9.96
N SER A 221 7.09 2.35 -10.53
CA SER A 221 7.76 1.23 -9.89
C SER A 221 8.98 1.62 -9.07
N PHE A 222 9.45 2.88 -9.17
CA PHE A 222 10.69 3.36 -8.57
C PHE A 222 11.89 2.53 -9.06
N THR A 223 11.93 2.22 -10.35
CA THR A 223 12.95 1.32 -10.93
C THR A 223 14.35 1.78 -10.57
N ASP A 224 14.65 3.07 -10.70
CA ASP A 224 15.96 3.65 -10.40
C ASP A 224 16.12 4.17 -8.96
N TYR A 225 15.02 4.22 -8.19
CA TYR A 225 15.00 4.89 -6.88
C TYR A 225 14.60 3.98 -5.72
N SER A 226 14.37 2.68 -5.95
CA SER A 226 13.88 1.76 -4.91
C SER A 226 14.84 1.63 -3.72
N GLU A 227 16.15 1.65 -3.97
CA GLU A 227 17.18 1.59 -2.93
C GLU A 227 17.17 2.87 -2.08
N GLN A 228 17.11 4.04 -2.73
CA GLN A 228 17.04 5.33 -2.06
C GLN A 228 15.74 5.48 -1.26
N ALA A 229 14.61 5.03 -1.83
CA ALA A 229 13.32 5.01 -1.15
C ALA A 229 13.37 4.13 0.10
N GLY A 230 13.99 2.95 0.01
CA GLY A 230 14.23 2.05 1.15
C GLY A 230 15.04 2.73 2.25
N ALA A 231 16.13 3.42 1.90
CA ALA A 231 16.95 4.16 2.85
C ALA A 231 16.17 5.31 3.53
N VAL A 232 15.34 6.05 2.77
CA VAL A 232 14.48 7.10 3.32
C VAL A 232 13.48 6.51 4.32
N ILE A 233 12.84 5.37 3.96
CA ILE A 233 11.89 4.69 4.86
C ILE A 233 12.61 4.22 6.12
N ALA A 234 13.73 3.50 5.99
CA ALA A 234 14.47 2.97 7.13
C ALA A 234 14.93 4.08 8.08
N ASN A 235 15.47 5.18 7.55
CA ASN A 235 15.86 6.35 8.36
C ASN A 235 14.66 6.98 9.08
N TRP A 236 13.52 7.09 8.42
CA TRP A 236 12.31 7.64 9.03
C TRP A 236 11.73 6.71 10.12
N LEU A 237 11.87 5.39 9.97
CA LEU A 237 11.50 4.43 11.01
C LEU A 237 12.45 4.47 12.21
N ALA A 238 13.68 4.96 12.04
CA ALA A 238 14.66 5.13 13.12
C ALA A 238 14.33 6.29 14.07
N GLU A 239 13.66 7.34 13.56
CA GLU A 239 13.18 8.48 14.36
C GLU A 239 12.17 8.06 15.44
#